data_8428b4d68ed1e6070fd104b251e4ea55
#
_entry.id   8428b4d68ed1e6070fd104b251e4ea55
#
_cell.length_a   1.000
_cell.length_b   1.000
_cell.length_c   1.000
_cell.angle_alpha   90.00
_cell.angle_beta   90.00
_cell.angle_gamma   90.00
#
_symmetry.space_group_name_H-M   'P 1'
#
loop_
_entity.id
_entity.type
_entity.pdbx_description
1 polymer ?
#
loop_
_entity_poly.entity_id
_entity_poly.type
_entity_poly.pdbx_seq_one_letter_code
_entity_poly.pdbx_strand_id
1 'polypeptide(L)'
;MSSTSFAPRIAVAHIAILVMSCALAPVASADTVVVTAARMLDVLTGRVVEHPQITITDGRISAVGSAGAEIPAAARRVDLPGVTLLPGLIDMHTHLTSDPHFSGYRRLQFTDNFWTVVGVANAKKTLEAGFTTVRNVGSANYDDVAIKQAIEQGIVTGPRIVPATYAIGATGGHCDSTELPPSVSVPKPAVANGAEEIRATVRKLRKYGAEVIKFCGTGGVLSKTDTVGGQQYDLTEMKALVDEAHMLGLRVAVHAHGTSGIKDAIRAGVDTIEHASLADEEAFALAKQHGTWFSMDIYDDDYILAEGEKNGVYKESLEKERSIGLKQRQTFQAAHKAGVKMVFGTDAGVYPNGFNARQFVTMVKWGMTPMQAIQAATANAAEALGRTADVGAIAVGRYGDLIGVTGDPLADVAQLQSVAFVMKGGEIVKASAN
;
A
#
# COMPACT_ATOMS: atom_id res chain seq x y z
N MET A 1 38.49 90.10 -25.38
CA MET A 1 39.25 89.06 -26.03
C MET A 1 39.98 88.25 -24.98
N SER A 2 39.46 87.12 -24.60
CA SER A 2 39.99 86.27 -23.56
C SER A 2 39.94 84.84 -24.08
N SER A 3 41.10 84.24 -24.31
CA SER A 3 41.27 82.87 -24.81
C SER A 3 41.35 81.97 -23.61
N THR A 4 40.43 81.02 -23.45
CA THR A 4 40.47 79.96 -22.47
C THR A 4 41.01 78.67 -23.11
N SER A 5 42.18 78.23 -22.67
CA SER A 5 42.84 76.98 -23.01
C SER A 5 42.16 75.77 -22.27
N PHE A 6 41.77 74.77 -23.06
CA PHE A 6 41.29 73.49 -22.53
C PHE A 6 42.43 72.46 -22.55
N ALA A 7 42.81 71.90 -21.44
CA ALA A 7 43.70 70.76 -21.32
C ALA A 7 42.89 69.46 -21.12
N PRO A 8 43.23 68.34 -21.84
CA PRO A 8 42.52 67.06 -21.67
C PRO A 8 43.03 66.32 -20.43
N ARG A 9 42.11 65.93 -19.57
CA ARG A 9 42.37 64.98 -18.46
C ARG A 9 42.34 63.56 -18.98
N ILE A 10 43.45 62.82 -18.91
CA ILE A 10 43.52 61.39 -19.16
C ILE A 10 43.02 60.66 -17.91
N ALA A 11 41.91 59.93 -18.05
CA ALA A 11 41.38 59.07 -17.02
C ALA A 11 42.07 57.69 -17.13
N VAL A 12 42.82 57.29 -16.13
CA VAL A 12 43.39 55.95 -16.00
C VAL A 12 42.31 55.01 -15.40
N ALA A 13 41.80 54.13 -16.24
CA ALA A 13 40.88 53.08 -15.80
C ALA A 13 41.66 51.96 -15.12
N HIS A 14 41.43 51.76 -13.80
CA HIS A 14 41.90 50.58 -13.09
C HIS A 14 41.00 49.39 -13.37
N ILE A 15 41.47 48.39 -14.11
CA ILE A 15 40.84 47.11 -14.29
C ILE A 15 41.11 46.26 -13.05
N ALA A 16 40.09 46.09 -12.18
CA ALA A 16 40.16 45.15 -11.09
C ALA A 16 39.87 43.74 -11.63
N ILE A 17 40.85 42.87 -11.70
CA ILE A 17 40.66 41.44 -12.01
C ILE A 17 40.04 40.77 -10.79
N LEU A 18 38.74 40.44 -10.90
CA LEU A 18 38.04 39.64 -9.88
C LEU A 18 38.43 38.16 -10.08
N VAL A 19 39.34 37.65 -9.24
CA VAL A 19 39.68 36.20 -9.21
C VAL A 19 38.47 35.51 -8.53
N MET A 20 37.59 34.90 -9.34
CA MET A 20 36.47 34.11 -8.87
C MET A 20 37.03 32.75 -8.39
N SER A 21 37.24 32.62 -7.08
CA SER A 21 37.60 31.35 -6.44
C SER A 21 36.39 30.42 -6.56
N CYS A 22 36.39 29.46 -7.50
CA CYS A 22 35.50 28.32 -7.48
C CYS A 22 35.79 27.48 -6.24
N ALA A 23 35.06 27.72 -5.15
CA ALA A 23 35.01 26.78 -4.07
C ALA A 23 34.38 25.48 -4.59
N LEU A 24 35.18 24.43 -4.72
CA LEU A 24 34.70 23.07 -4.94
C LEU A 24 33.81 22.74 -3.72
N ALA A 25 32.50 22.70 -3.92
CA ALA A 25 31.59 22.17 -2.91
C ALA A 25 32.06 20.74 -2.59
N PRO A 26 32.14 20.34 -1.30
CA PRO A 26 32.47 18.98 -0.96
C PRO A 26 31.44 18.06 -1.64
N VAL A 27 31.90 17.10 -2.43
CA VAL A 27 31.06 16.03 -2.95
C VAL A 27 30.54 15.31 -1.71
N ALA A 28 29.24 15.38 -1.45
CA ALA A 28 28.61 14.62 -0.38
C ALA A 28 28.97 13.16 -0.62
N SER A 29 29.63 12.53 0.35
CA SER A 29 29.91 11.10 0.29
C SER A 29 28.56 10.38 0.24
N ALA A 30 28.37 9.53 -0.78
CA ALA A 30 27.18 8.72 -0.90
C ALA A 30 27.00 7.89 0.38
N ASP A 31 25.81 7.95 1.00
CA ASP A 31 25.50 7.11 2.17
C ASP A 31 25.37 5.66 1.72
N THR A 32 26.36 4.86 2.09
CA THR A 32 26.43 3.45 1.67
C THR A 32 26.28 2.54 2.87
N VAL A 33 25.32 1.62 2.77
CA VAL A 33 25.07 0.57 3.76
C VAL A 33 25.28 -0.79 3.10
N VAL A 34 25.99 -1.68 3.79
CA VAL A 34 26.14 -3.08 3.36
C VAL A 34 25.47 -3.98 4.38
N VAL A 35 24.49 -4.75 3.93
CA VAL A 35 23.76 -5.72 4.74
C VAL A 35 24.20 -7.12 4.36
N THR A 36 24.61 -7.92 5.38
CA THR A 36 24.88 -9.36 5.23
C THR A 36 23.91 -10.16 6.07
N ALA A 37 23.59 -11.38 5.66
CA ALA A 37 22.68 -12.26 6.38
C ALA A 37 23.03 -13.73 6.14
N ALA A 38 22.41 -14.63 6.90
CA ALA A 38 22.58 -16.07 6.67
C ALA A 38 21.97 -16.48 5.33
N ARG A 39 20.75 -16.00 5.02
CA ARG A 39 20.02 -16.35 3.79
C ARG A 39 19.21 -15.17 3.27
N MET A 40 18.81 -15.23 2.01
CA MET A 40 17.89 -14.32 1.35
C MET A 40 16.91 -15.10 0.48
N LEU A 41 15.64 -14.72 0.49
CA LEU A 41 14.68 -15.22 -0.48
C LEU A 41 14.69 -14.34 -1.73
N ASP A 42 15.12 -14.90 -2.84
CA ASP A 42 14.91 -14.29 -4.14
C ASP A 42 13.48 -14.61 -4.62
N VAL A 43 12.59 -13.69 -4.37
CA VAL A 43 11.15 -13.83 -4.68
C VAL A 43 10.86 -13.84 -6.18
N LEU A 44 11.78 -13.36 -7.03
CA LEU A 44 11.64 -13.35 -8.48
C LEU A 44 11.88 -14.74 -9.07
N THR A 45 12.84 -15.48 -8.52
CA THR A 45 13.20 -16.84 -8.99
C THR A 45 12.66 -17.95 -8.10
N GLY A 46 12.16 -17.60 -6.89
CA GLY A 46 11.70 -18.57 -5.90
C GLY A 46 12.86 -19.34 -5.22
N ARG A 47 14.09 -18.84 -5.28
CA ARG A 47 15.28 -19.50 -4.75
C ARG A 47 15.74 -18.90 -3.42
N VAL A 48 16.42 -19.73 -2.63
CA VAL A 48 17.18 -19.29 -1.46
C VAL A 48 18.60 -18.98 -1.90
N VAL A 49 19.12 -17.84 -1.49
CA VAL A 49 20.52 -17.42 -1.68
C VAL A 49 21.21 -17.47 -0.34
N GLU A 50 22.25 -18.27 -0.23
CA GLU A 50 23.07 -18.41 0.98
C GLU A 50 24.09 -17.28 1.08
N HIS A 51 24.28 -16.75 2.29
CA HIS A 51 25.26 -15.70 2.63
C HIS A 51 25.21 -14.50 1.68
N PRO A 52 24.03 -13.85 1.48
CA PRO A 52 23.93 -12.68 0.62
C PRO A 52 24.67 -11.48 1.20
N GLN A 53 25.16 -10.62 0.30
CA GLN A 53 25.69 -9.28 0.61
C GLN A 53 24.94 -8.27 -0.25
N ILE A 54 24.21 -7.35 0.37
CA ILE A 54 23.41 -6.33 -0.29
C ILE A 54 24.06 -4.97 -0.04
N THR A 55 24.44 -4.26 -1.10
CA THR A 55 24.93 -2.88 -1.00
C THR A 55 23.82 -1.93 -1.37
N ILE A 56 23.58 -0.94 -0.51
CA ILE A 56 22.58 0.10 -0.67
C ILE A 56 23.30 1.44 -0.67
N THR A 57 23.08 2.25 -1.69
CA THR A 57 23.69 3.58 -1.85
C THR A 57 22.56 4.59 -2.08
N ASP A 58 22.54 5.65 -1.28
CA ASP A 58 21.52 6.71 -1.34
C ASP A 58 20.08 6.13 -1.35
N GLY A 59 19.86 5.14 -0.48
CA GLY A 59 18.56 4.51 -0.27
C GLY A 59 18.14 3.48 -1.34
N ARG A 60 18.98 3.22 -2.35
CA ARG A 60 18.72 2.23 -3.40
C ARG A 60 19.75 1.10 -3.41
N ILE A 61 19.30 -0.10 -3.75
CA ILE A 61 20.19 -1.26 -3.92
C ILE A 61 21.10 -1.01 -5.12
N SER A 62 22.39 -0.91 -4.88
CA SER A 62 23.43 -0.71 -5.91
C SER A 62 24.09 -2.02 -6.30
N ALA A 63 24.13 -3.03 -5.40
CA ALA A 63 24.66 -4.35 -5.71
C ALA A 63 23.95 -5.45 -4.87
N VAL A 64 23.83 -6.62 -5.47
CA VAL A 64 23.42 -7.87 -4.81
C VAL A 64 24.47 -8.93 -5.14
N GLY A 65 25.14 -9.46 -4.13
CA GLY A 65 26.23 -10.41 -4.27
C GLY A 65 26.26 -11.44 -3.14
N SER A 66 27.35 -12.18 -3.06
CA SER A 66 27.63 -13.15 -1.99
C SER A 66 28.62 -12.55 -0.99
N ALA A 67 28.63 -13.07 0.23
CA ALA A 67 29.58 -12.70 1.27
C ALA A 67 31.04 -12.81 0.76
N GLY A 68 31.86 -11.81 1.13
CA GLY A 68 33.26 -11.71 0.69
C GLY A 68 33.50 -10.76 -0.48
N ALA A 69 32.48 -10.16 -1.08
CA ALA A 69 32.66 -9.04 -1.99
C ALA A 69 33.25 -7.84 -1.23
N GLU A 70 34.06 -7.02 -1.95
CA GLU A 70 34.71 -5.85 -1.37
C GLU A 70 33.65 -4.88 -0.79
N ILE A 71 33.85 -4.48 0.47
CA ILE A 71 32.99 -3.53 1.17
C ILE A 71 33.69 -2.18 1.18
N PRO A 72 33.09 -1.10 0.64
CA PRO A 72 33.68 0.22 0.68
C PRO A 72 34.06 0.62 2.12
N ALA A 73 35.22 1.19 2.31
CA ALA A 73 35.77 1.49 3.65
C ALA A 73 34.87 2.42 4.48
N ALA A 74 34.13 3.32 3.82
CA ALA A 74 33.20 4.25 4.45
C ALA A 74 31.77 3.68 4.64
N ALA A 75 31.48 2.44 4.19
CA ALA A 75 30.15 1.88 4.28
C ALA A 75 29.79 1.49 5.72
N ARG A 76 28.58 1.82 6.13
CA ARG A 76 27.95 1.30 7.34
C ARG A 76 27.65 -0.19 7.16
N ARG A 77 28.06 -1.03 8.09
CA ARG A 77 27.84 -2.48 8.03
C ARG A 77 26.67 -2.88 8.93
N VAL A 78 25.84 -3.79 8.42
CA VAL A 78 24.73 -4.39 9.15
C VAL A 78 24.81 -5.90 8.96
N ASP A 79 25.27 -6.59 10.01
CA ASP A 79 25.44 -8.04 10.00
C ASP A 79 24.27 -8.70 10.73
N LEU A 80 23.57 -9.61 10.05
CA LEU A 80 22.36 -10.28 10.52
C LEU A 80 22.55 -11.81 10.53
N PRO A 81 23.42 -12.33 11.41
CA PRO A 81 23.65 -13.77 11.50
C PRO A 81 22.37 -14.50 11.90
N GLY A 82 22.06 -15.63 11.27
CA GLY A 82 20.87 -16.43 11.55
C GLY A 82 19.54 -15.86 11.02
N VAL A 83 19.59 -14.74 10.30
CA VAL A 83 18.40 -14.09 9.69
C VAL A 83 18.22 -14.51 8.24
N THR A 84 16.98 -14.74 7.84
CA THR A 84 16.57 -14.83 6.44
C THR A 84 16.03 -13.47 6.00
N LEU A 85 16.70 -12.85 5.00
CA LEU A 85 16.26 -11.59 4.40
C LEU A 85 15.16 -11.82 3.36
N LEU A 86 14.20 -10.91 3.33
CA LEU A 86 13.19 -10.78 2.28
C LEU A 86 13.10 -9.30 1.84
N PRO A 87 12.52 -9.03 0.66
CA PRO A 87 12.12 -7.66 0.33
C PRO A 87 11.14 -7.13 1.36
N GLY A 88 11.10 -5.82 1.57
CA GLY A 88 10.02 -5.20 2.32
C GLY A 88 8.66 -5.61 1.77
N LEU A 89 7.74 -5.98 2.66
CA LEU A 89 6.42 -6.47 2.32
C LEU A 89 5.52 -5.33 1.80
N ILE A 90 4.56 -5.69 0.96
CA ILE A 90 3.57 -4.81 0.37
C ILE A 90 2.18 -5.31 0.75
N ASP A 91 1.36 -4.45 1.33
CA ASP A 91 -0.05 -4.70 1.59
C ASP A 91 -0.91 -3.86 0.64
N MET A 92 -1.72 -4.54 -0.18
CA MET A 92 -2.51 -3.92 -1.24
C MET A 92 -3.88 -3.43 -0.77
N HIS A 93 -4.25 -3.68 0.50
CA HIS A 93 -5.55 -3.27 1.03
C HIS A 93 -5.43 -2.92 2.51
N THR A 94 -5.26 -1.63 2.79
CA THR A 94 -5.19 -1.12 4.17
C THR A 94 -6.09 0.09 4.36
N HIS A 95 -6.47 0.33 5.62
CA HIS A 95 -7.16 1.51 6.11
C HIS A 95 -6.39 2.06 7.32
N LEU A 96 -5.31 2.78 7.05
CA LEU A 96 -4.42 3.30 8.11
C LEU A 96 -5.14 4.22 9.10
N THR A 97 -6.13 4.98 8.63
CA THR A 97 -6.91 5.91 9.45
C THR A 97 -8.12 5.26 10.14
N SER A 98 -8.17 3.93 10.21
CA SER A 98 -9.20 3.17 10.91
C SER A 98 -8.60 2.36 12.06
N ASP A 99 -9.40 2.14 13.10
CA ASP A 99 -9.04 1.27 14.22
C ASP A 99 -10.29 0.53 14.69
N PRO A 100 -10.27 -0.82 14.75
CA PRO A 100 -11.43 -1.63 15.09
C PRO A 100 -12.01 -1.36 16.47
N HIS A 101 -11.21 -0.85 17.42
CA HIS A 101 -11.67 -0.51 18.77
C HIS A 101 -12.66 0.67 18.80
N PHE A 102 -12.77 1.41 17.68
CA PHE A 102 -13.68 2.55 17.53
C PHE A 102 -14.74 2.31 16.46
N SER A 103 -15.20 1.06 16.29
CA SER A 103 -16.20 0.68 15.30
C SER A 103 -17.61 1.20 15.63
N GLY A 104 -18.49 1.16 14.64
CA GLY A 104 -19.90 1.56 14.77
C GLY A 104 -20.05 3.04 15.18
N TYR A 105 -21.02 3.33 16.02
CA TYR A 105 -21.31 4.69 16.47
C TYR A 105 -20.21 5.30 17.38
N ARG A 106 -19.30 4.51 17.91
CA ARG A 106 -18.19 5.02 18.73
C ARG A 106 -17.29 5.98 17.95
N ARG A 107 -17.12 5.76 16.65
CA ARG A 107 -16.31 6.64 15.78
C ARG A 107 -16.81 8.09 15.73
N LEU A 108 -18.11 8.33 15.96
CA LEU A 108 -18.74 9.65 15.93
C LEU A 108 -18.40 10.52 17.17
N GLN A 109 -17.71 9.96 18.17
CA GLN A 109 -17.32 10.67 19.39
C GLN A 109 -16.01 11.46 19.24
N PHE A 110 -15.30 11.27 18.14
CA PHE A 110 -13.97 11.85 17.92
C PHE A 110 -14.02 12.97 16.88
N THR A 111 -13.08 13.91 16.99
CA THR A 111 -12.89 14.96 15.98
C THR A 111 -12.32 14.38 14.68
N ASP A 112 -12.52 15.07 13.55
CA ASP A 112 -12.01 14.61 12.24
C ASP A 112 -10.51 14.37 12.26
N ASN A 113 -9.73 15.28 12.88
CA ASN A 113 -8.27 15.18 12.96
C ASN A 113 -7.77 14.02 13.85
N PHE A 114 -8.62 13.44 14.70
CA PHE A 114 -8.26 12.27 15.52
C PHE A 114 -7.80 11.11 14.63
N TRP A 115 -8.46 10.92 13.50
CA TRP A 115 -8.17 9.82 12.58
C TRP A 115 -6.83 9.97 11.86
N THR A 116 -6.39 11.21 11.59
CA THR A 116 -5.02 11.46 11.12
C THR A 116 -3.98 10.99 12.15
N VAL A 117 -4.20 11.28 13.44
CA VAL A 117 -3.29 10.87 14.53
C VAL A 117 -3.28 9.33 14.68
N VAL A 118 -4.45 8.70 14.62
CA VAL A 118 -4.58 7.22 14.59
C VAL A 118 -3.80 6.67 13.39
N GLY A 119 -3.95 7.27 12.22
CA GLY A 119 -3.25 6.85 11.00
C GLY A 119 -1.73 6.94 11.11
N VAL A 120 -1.18 7.97 11.75
CA VAL A 120 0.26 8.09 12.03
C VAL A 120 0.74 6.94 12.92
N ALA A 121 0.00 6.63 13.99
CA ALA A 121 0.35 5.53 14.89
C ALA A 121 0.27 4.17 14.18
N ASN A 122 -0.76 3.95 13.35
CA ASN A 122 -0.95 2.74 12.58
C ASN A 122 0.09 2.58 11.46
N ALA A 123 0.47 3.67 10.78
CA ALA A 123 1.54 3.66 9.78
C ALA A 123 2.87 3.17 10.39
N LYS A 124 3.21 3.63 11.59
CA LYS A 124 4.39 3.15 12.31
C LYS A 124 4.30 1.65 12.62
N LYS A 125 3.18 1.18 13.20
CA LYS A 125 2.97 -0.25 13.52
C LYS A 125 3.06 -1.13 12.28
N THR A 126 2.47 -0.69 11.16
CA THR A 126 2.49 -1.41 9.88
C THR A 126 3.90 -1.52 9.32
N LEU A 127 4.70 -0.44 9.38
CA LEU A 127 6.11 -0.47 8.96
C LEU A 127 6.94 -1.38 9.87
N GLU A 128 6.77 -1.31 11.19
CA GLU A 128 7.49 -2.16 12.16
C GLU A 128 7.11 -3.65 12.06
N ALA A 129 5.94 -3.95 11.47
CA ALA A 129 5.54 -5.31 11.11
C ALA A 129 6.15 -5.80 9.77
N GLY A 130 6.97 -4.97 9.09
CA GLY A 130 7.68 -5.34 7.88
C GLY A 130 7.03 -4.87 6.58
N PHE A 131 5.89 -4.20 6.62
CA PHE A 131 5.23 -3.67 5.43
C PHE A 131 5.79 -2.29 5.09
N THR A 132 6.76 -2.27 4.18
CA THR A 132 7.44 -1.03 3.77
C THR A 132 6.68 -0.22 2.74
N THR A 133 5.70 -0.82 2.09
CA THR A 133 4.78 -0.18 1.14
C THR A 133 3.36 -0.65 1.42
N VAL A 134 2.39 0.27 1.37
CA VAL A 134 0.96 -0.04 1.48
C VAL A 134 0.14 0.72 0.45
N ARG A 135 -0.92 0.09 -0.05
CA ARG A 135 -1.99 0.76 -0.76
C ARG A 135 -3.14 1.01 0.22
N ASN A 136 -3.37 2.28 0.56
CA ASN A 136 -4.46 2.67 1.44
C ASN A 136 -5.70 2.95 0.61
N VAL A 137 -6.72 2.10 0.74
CA VAL A 137 -7.86 2.09 -0.17
C VAL A 137 -9.12 2.76 0.39
N GLY A 138 -8.96 3.61 1.38
CA GLY A 138 -10.03 4.44 1.92
C GLY A 138 -9.56 5.25 3.12
N SER A 139 -9.85 6.54 3.09
CA SER A 139 -9.58 7.50 4.18
C SER A 139 -10.56 8.66 4.06
N ALA A 140 -10.93 9.28 5.18
CA ALA A 140 -11.64 10.56 5.17
C ALA A 140 -10.64 11.73 5.13
N ASN A 141 -11.10 12.93 4.86
CA ASN A 141 -10.37 14.20 4.97
C ASN A 141 -9.01 14.25 4.23
N TYR A 142 -8.74 13.34 3.30
CA TYR A 142 -7.44 13.16 2.65
C TYR A 142 -6.30 12.89 3.65
N ASP A 143 -6.62 12.26 4.79
CA ASP A 143 -5.67 12.00 5.87
C ASP A 143 -4.52 11.09 5.43
N ASP A 144 -4.78 10.11 4.54
CA ASP A 144 -3.76 9.24 3.96
C ASP A 144 -2.72 10.00 3.12
N VAL A 145 -3.15 11.05 2.41
CA VAL A 145 -2.26 11.96 1.68
C VAL A 145 -1.43 12.79 2.65
N ALA A 146 -2.05 13.32 3.70
CA ALA A 146 -1.35 14.09 4.72
C ALA A 146 -0.28 13.24 5.44
N ILE A 147 -0.60 12.00 5.79
CA ILE A 147 0.34 11.06 6.42
C ILE A 147 1.48 10.72 5.45
N LYS A 148 1.16 10.44 4.17
CA LYS A 148 2.16 10.20 3.12
C LYS A 148 3.15 11.37 3.03
N GLN A 149 2.64 12.60 2.93
CA GLN A 149 3.46 13.82 2.86
C GLN A 149 4.35 13.98 4.10
N ALA A 150 3.82 13.74 5.30
CA ALA A 150 4.58 13.82 6.53
C ALA A 150 5.70 12.75 6.60
N ILE A 151 5.45 11.54 6.08
CA ILE A 151 6.47 10.49 5.98
C ILE A 151 7.56 10.88 4.97
N GLU A 152 7.18 11.42 3.80
CA GLU A 152 8.13 11.84 2.76
C GLU A 152 9.00 13.03 3.19
N GLN A 153 8.49 13.89 4.06
CA GLN A 153 9.24 14.99 4.67
C GLN A 153 10.04 14.55 5.92
N GLY A 154 10.00 13.28 6.31
CA GLY A 154 10.71 12.79 7.51
C GLY A 154 10.12 13.26 8.84
N ILE A 155 8.91 13.84 8.85
CA ILE A 155 8.25 14.33 10.07
C ILE A 155 7.78 13.16 10.94
N VAL A 156 7.28 12.08 10.31
CA VAL A 156 6.82 10.87 10.98
C VAL A 156 7.35 9.62 10.27
N THR A 157 7.43 8.52 11.02
CA THR A 157 7.86 7.23 10.50
C THR A 157 6.66 6.41 9.99
N GLY A 158 6.78 5.84 8.79
CA GLY A 158 5.74 4.99 8.19
C GLY A 158 6.17 4.37 6.86
N PRO A 159 5.33 3.52 6.26
CA PRO A 159 5.57 2.89 4.97
C PRO A 159 5.47 3.91 3.82
N ARG A 160 5.81 3.49 2.59
CA ARG A 160 5.40 4.21 1.37
C ARG A 160 3.91 3.99 1.20
N ILE A 161 3.14 5.07 1.12
CA ILE A 161 1.69 5.00 0.98
C ILE A 161 1.30 5.30 -0.47
N VAL A 162 0.47 4.43 -1.07
CA VAL A 162 -0.27 4.70 -2.31
C VAL A 162 -1.71 5.02 -1.90
N PRO A 163 -2.08 6.31 -1.79
CA PRO A 163 -3.35 6.72 -1.20
C PRO A 163 -4.48 6.70 -2.23
N ALA A 164 -5.65 6.20 -1.83
CA ALA A 164 -6.89 6.32 -2.60
C ALA A 164 -7.69 7.57 -2.21
N THR A 165 -7.41 8.17 -1.07
CA THR A 165 -8.25 9.18 -0.44
C THR A 165 -9.62 8.59 -0.06
N TYR A 166 -10.73 9.20 -0.48
CA TYR A 166 -12.06 8.63 -0.28
C TYR A 166 -12.32 7.46 -1.24
N ALA A 167 -13.01 6.43 -0.78
CA ALA A 167 -13.60 5.45 -1.67
C ALA A 167 -14.88 6.01 -2.31
N ILE A 168 -15.02 5.86 -3.64
CA ILE A 168 -16.21 6.33 -4.37
C ILE A 168 -17.37 5.35 -4.14
N GLY A 169 -18.55 5.84 -3.81
CA GLY A 169 -19.76 5.07 -3.55
C GLY A 169 -21.00 5.64 -4.20
N ALA A 170 -21.96 4.77 -4.50
CA ALA A 170 -23.32 5.18 -4.85
C ALA A 170 -24.08 5.65 -3.60
N THR A 171 -25.08 6.50 -3.78
CA THR A 171 -25.98 6.91 -2.69
C THR A 171 -26.62 5.69 -2.03
N GLY A 172 -26.49 5.57 -0.70
CA GLY A 172 -26.99 4.45 0.08
C GLY A 172 -26.18 3.16 -0.06
N GLY A 173 -25.07 3.18 -0.79
CA GLY A 173 -24.16 2.04 -0.98
C GLY A 173 -23.14 1.86 0.15
N HIS A 174 -22.29 0.83 0.01
CA HIS A 174 -21.31 0.45 1.01
C HIS A 174 -20.31 1.57 1.36
N CYS A 175 -19.91 2.38 0.38
CA CYS A 175 -19.01 3.52 0.57
C CYS A 175 -19.76 4.84 0.89
N ASP A 176 -21.02 4.79 1.27
CA ASP A 176 -21.77 5.92 1.82
C ASP A 176 -21.99 5.74 3.34
N SER A 177 -22.33 6.82 4.04
CA SER A 177 -22.70 6.76 5.46
C SER A 177 -24.17 6.30 5.58
N THR A 178 -24.36 5.00 5.76
CA THR A 178 -25.69 4.36 5.77
C THR A 178 -26.28 4.22 7.17
N GLU A 179 -25.51 4.55 8.21
CA GLU A 179 -25.90 4.39 9.62
C GLU A 179 -26.57 5.62 10.23
N LEU A 180 -26.57 6.76 9.55
CA LEU A 180 -27.10 8.02 10.08
C LEU A 180 -28.52 8.32 9.55
N PRO A 181 -29.40 8.90 10.38
CA PRO A 181 -30.74 9.31 9.92
C PRO A 181 -30.64 10.52 8.98
N PRO A 182 -31.65 10.75 8.10
CA PRO A 182 -31.63 11.85 7.13
C PRO A 182 -31.49 13.25 7.74
N SER A 183 -31.84 13.40 9.03
CA SER A 183 -31.69 14.65 9.78
C SER A 183 -30.25 15.01 10.13
N VAL A 184 -29.31 14.05 10.01
CA VAL A 184 -27.87 14.26 10.27
C VAL A 184 -27.13 14.33 8.94
N SER A 185 -26.67 15.52 8.59
CA SER A 185 -25.86 15.73 7.38
C SER A 185 -24.39 15.60 7.70
N VAL A 186 -23.69 14.75 6.94
CA VAL A 186 -22.23 14.64 6.96
C VAL A 186 -21.68 14.89 5.56
N PRO A 187 -20.45 15.44 5.42
CA PRO A 187 -19.83 15.60 4.12
C PRO A 187 -19.66 14.25 3.40
N LYS A 188 -20.11 14.17 2.16
CA LYS A 188 -20.03 12.97 1.31
C LYS A 188 -19.29 13.28 0.00
N PRO A 189 -18.00 13.63 0.05
CA PRO A 189 -17.29 14.20 -1.09
C PRO A 189 -17.02 13.22 -2.23
N ALA A 190 -17.23 11.92 -2.00
CA ALA A 190 -17.03 10.86 -2.98
C ALA A 190 -18.27 9.99 -3.22
N VAL A 191 -19.45 10.40 -2.73
CA VAL A 191 -20.72 9.81 -3.19
C VAL A 191 -21.04 10.44 -4.54
N ALA A 192 -21.17 9.60 -5.57
CA ALA A 192 -21.38 10.02 -6.96
C ALA A 192 -22.29 9.02 -7.69
N ASN A 193 -23.25 9.52 -8.44
CA ASN A 193 -24.23 8.72 -9.18
C ASN A 193 -24.20 9.11 -10.66
N GLY A 194 -24.21 8.11 -11.53
CA GLY A 194 -24.11 8.33 -12.97
C GLY A 194 -22.70 8.73 -13.44
N ALA A 195 -22.43 8.49 -14.71
CA ALA A 195 -21.10 8.59 -15.30
C ALA A 195 -20.44 9.98 -15.12
N GLU A 196 -21.20 11.06 -15.21
CA GLU A 196 -20.66 12.42 -15.17
C GLU A 196 -20.17 12.80 -13.76
N GLU A 197 -20.94 12.52 -12.71
CA GLU A 197 -20.53 12.80 -11.33
C GLU A 197 -19.32 11.92 -10.94
N ILE A 198 -19.32 10.67 -11.40
CA ILE A 198 -18.22 9.72 -11.17
C ILE A 198 -16.92 10.26 -11.79
N ARG A 199 -16.93 10.69 -13.06
CA ARG A 199 -15.75 11.29 -13.72
C ARG A 199 -15.25 12.54 -12.99
N ALA A 200 -16.18 13.43 -12.61
CA ALA A 200 -15.83 14.64 -11.87
C ALA A 200 -15.21 14.30 -10.51
N THR A 201 -15.72 13.27 -9.84
CA THR A 201 -15.19 12.79 -8.54
C THR A 201 -13.80 12.20 -8.70
N VAL A 202 -13.54 11.35 -9.71
CA VAL A 202 -12.19 10.82 -9.99
C VAL A 202 -11.18 11.95 -10.17
N ARG A 203 -11.51 12.98 -11.00
CA ARG A 203 -10.65 14.16 -11.20
C ARG A 203 -10.39 14.91 -9.89
N LYS A 204 -11.42 15.06 -9.06
CA LYS A 204 -11.33 15.72 -7.75
C LYS A 204 -10.38 14.96 -6.80
N LEU A 205 -10.53 13.63 -6.68
CA LEU A 205 -9.65 12.82 -5.84
C LEU A 205 -8.21 12.87 -6.34
N ARG A 206 -7.99 12.76 -7.66
CA ARG A 206 -6.66 12.94 -8.26
C ARG A 206 -6.05 14.31 -7.95
N LYS A 207 -6.84 15.39 -8.06
CA LYS A 207 -6.39 16.76 -7.72
C LYS A 207 -5.85 16.84 -6.30
N TYR A 208 -6.46 16.13 -5.35
CA TYR A 208 -6.11 16.19 -3.94
C TYR A 208 -5.16 15.06 -3.49
N GLY A 209 -4.54 14.35 -4.42
CA GLY A 209 -3.41 13.48 -4.13
C GLY A 209 -3.68 11.99 -4.20
N ALA A 210 -4.84 11.54 -4.71
CA ALA A 210 -5.05 10.12 -4.97
C ALA A 210 -4.03 9.60 -6.01
N GLU A 211 -3.42 8.44 -5.71
CA GLU A 211 -2.51 7.69 -6.59
C GLU A 211 -3.13 6.37 -7.06
N VAL A 212 -4.28 6.03 -6.51
CA VAL A 212 -5.15 4.93 -6.92
C VAL A 212 -6.59 5.37 -6.73
N ILE A 213 -7.52 4.86 -7.52
CA ILE A 213 -8.96 5.06 -7.29
C ILE A 213 -9.53 3.79 -6.65
N LYS A 214 -10.26 3.98 -5.55
CA LYS A 214 -11.08 2.93 -4.93
C LYS A 214 -12.55 3.27 -5.09
N PHE A 215 -13.35 2.26 -5.41
CA PHE A 215 -14.81 2.40 -5.38
C PHE A 215 -15.48 1.14 -4.82
N CYS A 216 -16.75 1.26 -4.44
CA CYS A 216 -17.60 0.17 -3.99
C CYS A 216 -18.55 -0.25 -5.11
N GLY A 217 -18.27 -1.41 -5.74
CA GLY A 217 -19.08 -1.97 -6.82
C GLY A 217 -20.27 -2.77 -6.30
N THR A 218 -20.20 -3.28 -5.06
CA THR A 218 -21.27 -4.04 -4.41
C THR A 218 -21.42 -3.63 -2.95
N GLY A 219 -22.51 -4.04 -2.33
CA GLY A 219 -22.70 -4.01 -0.90
C GLY A 219 -21.70 -4.91 -0.19
N GLY A 220 -21.44 -4.60 1.08
CA GLY A 220 -20.44 -5.26 1.92
C GLY A 220 -20.94 -5.64 3.30
N VAL A 221 -20.01 -6.13 4.12
CA VAL A 221 -20.28 -6.62 5.47
C VAL A 221 -20.53 -5.46 6.44
N LEU A 222 -19.65 -4.46 6.45
CA LEU A 222 -19.63 -3.43 7.52
C LEU A 222 -20.56 -2.24 7.27
N SER A 223 -21.27 -2.19 6.15
CA SER A 223 -22.37 -1.25 5.89
C SER A 223 -23.70 -1.77 6.45
N LYS A 224 -24.65 -0.85 6.74
CA LYS A 224 -25.86 -1.24 7.47
C LYS A 224 -27.04 -1.63 6.57
N THR A 225 -27.29 -0.88 5.50
CA THR A 225 -28.56 -0.92 4.75
C THR A 225 -28.53 -1.73 3.47
N ASP A 226 -27.38 -2.21 3.05
CA ASP A 226 -27.20 -3.00 1.83
C ASP A 226 -27.08 -4.51 2.12
N THR A 227 -27.22 -5.31 1.07
CA THR A 227 -26.96 -6.76 1.13
C THR A 227 -25.56 -7.05 0.65
N VAL A 228 -24.87 -8.00 1.29
CA VAL A 228 -23.55 -8.45 0.84
C VAL A 228 -23.63 -8.92 -0.62
N GLY A 229 -22.88 -8.26 -1.48
CA GLY A 229 -22.82 -8.59 -2.90
C GLY A 229 -23.90 -7.97 -3.78
N GLY A 230 -24.87 -7.20 -3.22
CA GLY A 230 -25.81 -6.43 -4.03
C GLY A 230 -25.08 -5.39 -4.88
N GLN A 231 -25.22 -5.44 -6.22
CA GLN A 231 -24.52 -4.53 -7.14
C GLN A 231 -25.00 -3.09 -6.95
N GLN A 232 -24.05 -2.12 -6.94
CA GLN A 232 -24.34 -0.71 -6.59
C GLN A 232 -24.05 0.26 -7.76
N TYR A 233 -23.25 -0.13 -8.72
CA TYR A 233 -23.03 0.58 -9.99
C TYR A 233 -23.27 -0.36 -11.16
N ASP A 234 -23.84 0.15 -12.24
CA ASP A 234 -23.95 -0.61 -13.49
C ASP A 234 -22.60 -0.61 -14.26
N LEU A 235 -22.53 -1.42 -15.32
CA LEU A 235 -21.32 -1.53 -16.13
C LEU A 235 -20.93 -0.19 -16.78
N THR A 236 -21.88 0.66 -17.13
CA THR A 236 -21.63 1.98 -17.77
C THR A 236 -20.97 2.92 -16.78
N GLU A 237 -21.45 2.94 -15.55
CA GLU A 237 -20.89 3.73 -14.46
C GLU A 237 -19.49 3.26 -14.08
N MET A 238 -19.30 1.94 -13.90
CA MET A 238 -17.98 1.36 -13.62
C MET A 238 -16.99 1.66 -14.74
N LYS A 239 -17.43 1.55 -16.01
CA LYS A 239 -16.58 1.86 -17.16
C LYS A 239 -16.20 3.33 -17.20
N ALA A 240 -17.12 4.24 -16.90
CA ALA A 240 -16.84 5.67 -16.84
C ALA A 240 -15.77 6.01 -15.79
N LEU A 241 -15.83 5.33 -14.62
CA LEU A 241 -14.85 5.46 -13.55
C LEU A 241 -13.47 4.99 -13.99
N VAL A 242 -13.41 3.77 -14.54
CA VAL A 242 -12.14 3.13 -14.95
C VAL A 242 -11.49 3.90 -16.09
N ASP A 243 -12.24 4.25 -17.13
CA ASP A 243 -11.72 5.02 -18.28
C ASP A 243 -11.13 6.36 -17.83
N GLU A 244 -11.81 7.07 -16.91
CA GLU A 244 -11.33 8.35 -16.39
C GLU A 244 -10.07 8.17 -15.54
N ALA A 245 -10.03 7.16 -14.65
CA ALA A 245 -8.87 6.88 -13.82
C ALA A 245 -7.66 6.49 -14.66
N HIS A 246 -7.81 5.59 -15.63
CA HIS A 246 -6.75 5.13 -16.51
C HIS A 246 -6.23 6.27 -17.40
N MET A 247 -7.12 7.14 -17.91
CA MET A 247 -6.72 8.35 -18.67
C MET A 247 -5.81 9.27 -17.83
N LEU A 248 -6.03 9.31 -16.50
CA LEU A 248 -5.21 10.08 -15.57
C LEU A 248 -3.96 9.32 -15.05
N GLY A 249 -3.71 8.11 -15.57
CA GLY A 249 -2.60 7.25 -15.18
C GLY A 249 -2.77 6.58 -13.81
N LEU A 250 -4.01 6.49 -13.30
CA LEU A 250 -4.33 5.88 -12.01
C LEU A 250 -4.85 4.45 -12.20
N ARG A 251 -4.44 3.53 -11.33
CA ARG A 251 -5.03 2.20 -11.23
C ARG A 251 -6.34 2.25 -10.45
N VAL A 252 -7.17 1.20 -10.62
CA VAL A 252 -8.50 1.12 -10.02
C VAL A 252 -8.63 -0.15 -9.19
N ALA A 253 -9.04 0.02 -7.94
CA ALA A 253 -9.39 -1.04 -7.01
C ALA A 253 -10.91 -1.00 -6.73
N VAL A 254 -11.59 -2.15 -6.76
CA VAL A 254 -13.02 -2.23 -6.48
C VAL A 254 -13.32 -3.17 -5.32
N HIS A 255 -14.07 -2.68 -4.33
CA HIS A 255 -14.73 -3.53 -3.35
C HIS A 255 -15.89 -4.28 -4.03
N ALA A 256 -15.82 -5.59 -4.12
CA ALA A 256 -16.87 -6.40 -4.71
C ALA A 256 -16.94 -7.81 -4.11
N HIS A 257 -18.07 -8.13 -3.46
CA HIS A 257 -18.37 -9.48 -2.98
C HIS A 257 -19.23 -10.28 -3.97
N GLY A 258 -20.22 -9.63 -4.60
CA GLY A 258 -21.22 -10.30 -5.43
C GLY A 258 -20.76 -10.60 -6.85
N THR A 259 -21.15 -11.77 -7.35
CA THR A 259 -20.73 -12.31 -8.65
C THR A 259 -21.00 -11.36 -9.81
N SER A 260 -22.17 -10.70 -9.87
CA SER A 260 -22.52 -9.77 -10.97
C SER A 260 -21.61 -8.55 -10.96
N GLY A 261 -21.44 -7.91 -9.80
CA GLY A 261 -20.59 -6.74 -9.65
C GLY A 261 -19.11 -7.04 -9.92
N ILE A 262 -18.62 -8.21 -9.50
CA ILE A 262 -17.25 -8.68 -9.82
C ILE A 262 -17.07 -8.79 -11.34
N LYS A 263 -17.99 -9.45 -12.04
CA LYS A 263 -17.89 -9.66 -13.50
C LYS A 263 -17.96 -8.33 -14.26
N ASP A 264 -18.87 -7.44 -13.87
CA ASP A 264 -19.00 -6.13 -14.50
C ASP A 264 -17.79 -5.23 -14.21
N ALA A 265 -17.24 -5.26 -13.00
CA ALA A 265 -16.01 -4.56 -12.68
C ALA A 265 -14.83 -5.04 -13.52
N ILE A 266 -14.68 -6.36 -13.72
CA ILE A 266 -13.64 -6.93 -14.59
C ILE A 266 -13.86 -6.48 -16.05
N ARG A 267 -15.10 -6.53 -16.55
CA ARG A 267 -15.45 -6.06 -17.92
C ARG A 267 -15.23 -4.57 -18.09
N ALA A 268 -15.40 -3.78 -17.03
CA ALA A 268 -15.08 -2.35 -17.01
C ALA A 268 -13.57 -2.09 -17.08
N GLY A 269 -12.74 -3.07 -16.73
CA GLY A 269 -11.27 -2.98 -16.82
C GLY A 269 -10.57 -2.62 -15.52
N VAL A 270 -11.15 -2.90 -14.34
CA VAL A 270 -10.49 -2.66 -13.05
C VAL A 270 -9.19 -3.44 -12.92
N ASP A 271 -8.20 -2.87 -12.22
CA ASP A 271 -6.90 -3.50 -12.00
C ASP A 271 -6.97 -4.56 -10.89
N THR A 272 -7.73 -4.31 -9.82
CA THR A 272 -7.89 -5.26 -8.71
C THR A 272 -9.32 -5.38 -8.22
N ILE A 273 -9.73 -6.61 -7.88
CA ILE A 273 -10.96 -6.90 -7.13
C ILE A 273 -10.56 -7.15 -5.68
N GLU A 274 -11.11 -6.39 -4.77
CA GLU A 274 -10.95 -6.56 -3.33
C GLU A 274 -12.05 -7.51 -2.83
N HIS A 275 -11.74 -8.39 -1.88
CA HIS A 275 -12.60 -9.42 -1.29
C HIS A 275 -12.96 -10.57 -2.25
N ALA A 276 -13.59 -10.31 -3.38
CA ALA A 276 -13.98 -11.29 -4.41
C ALA A 276 -14.81 -12.48 -3.89
N SER A 277 -15.54 -12.35 -2.78
CA SER A 277 -16.05 -13.44 -1.95
C SER A 277 -16.97 -14.45 -2.67
N LEU A 278 -17.75 -14.00 -3.66
CA LEU A 278 -18.68 -14.84 -4.43
C LEU A 278 -18.29 -14.92 -5.92
N ALA A 279 -16.99 -14.76 -6.24
CA ALA A 279 -16.51 -14.96 -7.59
C ALA A 279 -16.69 -16.43 -8.01
N ASP A 280 -17.20 -16.64 -9.23
CA ASP A 280 -17.42 -17.95 -9.82
C ASP A 280 -16.40 -18.25 -10.93
N GLU A 281 -16.53 -19.44 -11.57
CA GLU A 281 -15.62 -19.87 -12.64
C GLU A 281 -15.59 -18.90 -13.83
N GLU A 282 -16.71 -18.25 -14.17
CA GLU A 282 -16.74 -17.22 -15.22
C GLU A 282 -15.95 -15.99 -14.80
N ALA A 283 -16.09 -15.54 -13.54
CA ALA A 283 -15.30 -14.43 -13.00
C ALA A 283 -13.80 -14.75 -13.02
N PHE A 284 -13.40 -16.00 -12.70
CA PHE A 284 -11.99 -16.42 -12.80
C PHE A 284 -11.48 -16.40 -14.24
N ALA A 285 -12.29 -16.86 -15.19
CA ALA A 285 -11.94 -16.81 -16.61
C ALA A 285 -11.77 -15.38 -17.11
N LEU A 286 -12.71 -14.49 -16.77
CA LEU A 286 -12.65 -13.07 -17.09
C LEU A 286 -11.42 -12.40 -16.47
N ALA A 287 -11.14 -12.64 -15.18
CA ALA A 287 -9.98 -12.07 -14.50
C ALA A 287 -8.66 -12.46 -15.18
N LYS A 288 -8.52 -13.73 -15.59
CA LYS A 288 -7.34 -14.17 -16.35
C LYS A 288 -7.25 -13.55 -17.74
N GLN A 289 -8.37 -13.40 -18.43
CA GLN A 289 -8.44 -12.77 -19.76
C GLN A 289 -8.06 -11.28 -19.71
N HIS A 290 -8.54 -10.55 -18.70
CA HIS A 290 -8.31 -9.11 -18.54
C HIS A 290 -7.03 -8.80 -17.75
N GLY A 291 -6.40 -9.78 -17.12
CA GLY A 291 -5.23 -9.59 -16.27
C GLY A 291 -5.54 -8.94 -14.91
N THR A 292 -6.81 -8.97 -14.49
CA THR A 292 -7.26 -8.42 -13.22
C THR A 292 -6.76 -9.26 -12.05
N TRP A 293 -6.26 -8.60 -11.00
CA TRP A 293 -5.78 -9.25 -9.79
C TRP A 293 -6.89 -9.40 -8.75
N PHE A 294 -6.82 -10.44 -7.94
CA PHE A 294 -7.64 -10.57 -6.73
C PHE A 294 -6.81 -10.25 -5.48
N SER A 295 -7.36 -9.40 -4.63
CA SER A 295 -6.84 -9.00 -3.33
C SER A 295 -7.85 -9.46 -2.28
N MET A 296 -7.63 -10.64 -1.69
CA MET A 296 -8.61 -11.31 -0.83
C MET A 296 -8.11 -11.38 0.61
N ASP A 297 -8.79 -10.71 1.50
CA ASP A 297 -8.52 -10.47 2.91
C ASP A 297 -9.12 -11.56 3.81
N ILE A 298 -8.69 -12.80 3.60
CA ILE A 298 -9.32 -14.00 4.20
C ILE A 298 -9.00 -14.25 5.69
N TYR A 299 -8.28 -13.35 6.35
CA TYR A 299 -8.03 -13.41 7.79
C TYR A 299 -9.01 -12.54 8.60
N ASP A 300 -9.52 -11.46 8.05
CA ASP A 300 -10.37 -10.47 8.74
C ASP A 300 -11.63 -11.08 9.35
N ASP A 301 -12.25 -12.08 8.69
CA ASP A 301 -13.36 -12.91 9.19
C ASP A 301 -13.08 -13.47 10.61
N ASP A 302 -11.89 -14.04 10.85
CA ASP A 302 -11.53 -14.55 12.17
C ASP A 302 -11.56 -13.47 13.25
N TYR A 303 -11.10 -12.26 12.93
CA TYR A 303 -11.09 -11.13 13.86
C TYR A 303 -12.46 -10.51 14.06
N ILE A 304 -13.21 -10.28 12.98
CA ILE A 304 -14.56 -9.70 13.03
C ILE A 304 -15.48 -10.57 13.90
N LEU A 305 -15.44 -11.89 13.72
CA LEU A 305 -16.28 -12.81 14.49
C LEU A 305 -15.84 -12.98 15.94
N ALA A 306 -14.53 -12.86 16.22
CA ALA A 306 -14.00 -13.01 17.57
C ALA A 306 -14.15 -11.76 18.44
N GLU A 307 -13.90 -10.58 17.88
CA GLU A 307 -13.75 -9.32 18.63
C GLU A 307 -14.78 -8.24 18.23
N GLY A 308 -15.52 -8.44 17.12
CA GLY A 308 -16.36 -7.41 16.53
C GLY A 308 -17.45 -6.92 17.46
N GLU A 309 -18.16 -7.81 18.17
CA GLU A 309 -19.21 -7.42 19.11
C GLU A 309 -18.67 -6.51 20.22
N LYS A 310 -17.55 -6.90 20.83
CA LYS A 310 -16.86 -6.12 21.86
C LYS A 310 -16.38 -4.76 21.34
N ASN A 311 -16.01 -4.68 20.09
CA ASN A 311 -15.52 -3.46 19.43
C ASN A 311 -16.67 -2.56 18.92
N GLY A 312 -17.94 -2.99 19.01
CA GLY A 312 -19.10 -2.21 18.61
C GLY A 312 -19.50 -2.38 17.16
N VAL A 313 -19.06 -3.44 16.50
CA VAL A 313 -19.57 -3.82 15.16
C VAL A 313 -21.06 -4.14 15.27
N TYR A 314 -21.84 -3.66 14.32
CA TYR A 314 -23.29 -3.87 14.30
C TYR A 314 -23.63 -5.37 14.21
N LYS A 315 -24.71 -5.77 14.89
CA LYS A 315 -25.18 -7.16 14.88
C LYS A 315 -25.43 -7.67 13.47
N GLU A 316 -26.06 -6.83 12.63
CA GLU A 316 -26.33 -7.14 11.23
C GLU A 316 -25.05 -7.40 10.42
N SER A 317 -23.98 -6.66 10.71
CA SER A 317 -22.67 -6.88 10.09
C SER A 317 -22.05 -8.20 10.53
N LEU A 318 -22.17 -8.58 11.80
CA LEU A 318 -21.71 -9.89 12.28
C LEU A 318 -22.50 -11.04 11.66
N GLU A 319 -23.80 -10.86 11.40
CA GLU A 319 -24.63 -11.84 10.69
C GLU A 319 -24.22 -11.97 9.23
N LYS A 320 -23.95 -10.84 8.54
CA LYS A 320 -23.40 -10.81 7.18
C LYS A 320 -22.07 -11.57 7.13
N GLU A 321 -21.14 -11.31 8.05
CA GLU A 321 -19.85 -11.98 8.10
C GLU A 321 -19.98 -13.49 8.25
N ARG A 322 -20.80 -13.96 9.19
CA ARG A 322 -21.07 -15.41 9.33
C ARG A 322 -21.59 -16.05 8.05
N SER A 323 -22.28 -15.29 7.21
CA SER A 323 -22.83 -15.80 5.94
C SER A 323 -21.83 -15.88 4.81
N ILE A 324 -20.74 -15.07 4.86
CA ILE A 324 -19.83 -14.87 3.72
C ILE A 324 -18.41 -15.41 3.96
N GLY A 325 -17.87 -15.35 5.18
CA GLY A 325 -16.46 -15.59 5.46
C GLY A 325 -15.95 -16.95 4.98
N LEU A 326 -16.69 -18.05 5.27
CA LEU A 326 -16.30 -19.37 4.75
C LEU A 326 -16.34 -19.43 3.23
N LYS A 327 -17.32 -18.78 2.59
CA LYS A 327 -17.44 -18.74 1.12
C LYS A 327 -16.28 -17.99 0.49
N GLN A 328 -15.87 -16.88 1.08
CA GLN A 328 -14.70 -16.12 0.64
C GLN A 328 -13.44 -16.98 0.64
N ARG A 329 -13.19 -17.75 1.71
CA ARG A 329 -12.05 -18.67 1.81
C ARG A 329 -12.10 -19.80 0.78
N GLN A 330 -13.28 -20.37 0.53
CA GLN A 330 -13.49 -21.36 -0.52
C GLN A 330 -13.23 -20.77 -1.91
N THR A 331 -13.71 -19.55 -2.16
CA THR A 331 -13.47 -18.80 -3.39
C THR A 331 -11.98 -18.49 -3.58
N PHE A 332 -11.28 -18.08 -2.50
CA PHE A 332 -9.82 -17.89 -2.51
C PHE A 332 -9.09 -19.15 -3.01
N GLN A 333 -9.41 -20.31 -2.42
CA GLN A 333 -8.82 -21.59 -2.82
C GLN A 333 -9.13 -21.95 -4.26
N ALA A 334 -10.37 -21.73 -4.70
CA ALA A 334 -10.80 -22.00 -6.07
C ALA A 334 -10.11 -21.07 -7.09
N ALA A 335 -10.04 -19.76 -6.80
CA ALA A 335 -9.39 -18.76 -7.65
C ALA A 335 -7.88 -19.05 -7.77
N HIS A 336 -7.21 -19.37 -6.65
CA HIS A 336 -5.81 -19.77 -6.65
C HIS A 336 -5.57 -21.01 -7.51
N LYS A 337 -6.38 -22.07 -7.33
CA LYS A 337 -6.31 -23.31 -8.14
C LYS A 337 -6.59 -23.05 -9.62
N ALA A 338 -7.48 -22.11 -9.95
CA ALA A 338 -7.79 -21.71 -11.32
C ALA A 338 -6.68 -20.86 -11.97
N GLY A 339 -5.65 -20.44 -11.22
CA GLY A 339 -4.55 -19.63 -11.70
C GLY A 339 -4.92 -18.14 -11.89
N VAL A 340 -5.87 -17.61 -11.14
CA VAL A 340 -6.12 -16.17 -11.07
C VAL A 340 -4.91 -15.50 -10.43
N LYS A 341 -4.50 -14.36 -10.97
CA LYS A 341 -3.43 -13.54 -10.36
C LYS A 341 -3.88 -13.02 -9.00
N MET A 342 -3.06 -13.20 -7.97
CA MET A 342 -3.41 -12.82 -6.60
C MET A 342 -2.32 -11.95 -5.97
N VAL A 343 -2.75 -10.97 -5.20
CA VAL A 343 -1.92 -10.11 -4.36
C VAL A 343 -2.30 -10.26 -2.89
N PHE A 344 -1.39 -9.83 -2.01
CA PHE A 344 -1.60 -9.77 -0.59
C PHE A 344 -2.37 -8.48 -0.23
N GLY A 345 -3.54 -8.63 0.36
CA GLY A 345 -4.35 -7.54 0.89
C GLY A 345 -5.02 -7.99 2.17
N THR A 346 -5.15 -7.11 3.15
CA THR A 346 -5.49 -7.49 4.52
C THR A 346 -6.76 -6.87 5.06
N ASP A 347 -7.20 -5.76 4.50
CA ASP A 347 -8.23 -4.89 5.08
C ASP A 347 -7.90 -4.42 6.51
N ALA A 348 -6.57 -4.32 6.83
CA ALA A 348 -6.13 -3.82 8.13
C ALA A 348 -6.69 -2.42 8.41
N GLY A 349 -7.30 -2.26 9.56
CA GLY A 349 -8.22 -1.19 9.93
C GLY A 349 -9.57 -1.76 10.36
N VAL A 350 -9.98 -2.88 9.76
CA VAL A 350 -11.04 -3.78 10.24
C VAL A 350 -10.54 -4.62 11.41
N TYR A 351 -9.26 -4.95 11.41
CA TYR A 351 -8.51 -5.46 12.56
C TYR A 351 -7.24 -4.61 12.77
N PRO A 352 -6.53 -4.72 13.92
CA PRO A 352 -5.44 -3.80 14.24
C PRO A 352 -4.33 -3.79 13.20
N ASN A 353 -3.96 -2.61 12.72
CA ASN A 353 -2.76 -2.39 11.93
C ASN A 353 -1.52 -2.88 12.70
N GLY A 354 -0.58 -3.52 12.01
CA GLY A 354 0.56 -4.23 12.59
C GLY A 354 0.33 -5.75 12.73
N PHE A 355 -0.91 -6.24 12.59
CA PHE A 355 -1.25 -7.67 12.54
C PHE A 355 -1.38 -8.20 11.11
N ASN A 356 -1.06 -7.38 10.12
CA ASN A 356 -1.20 -7.69 8.68
C ASN A 356 -0.63 -9.08 8.31
N ALA A 357 0.50 -9.47 8.89
CA ALA A 357 1.17 -10.74 8.59
C ALA A 357 0.40 -12.00 9.02
N ARG A 358 -0.68 -11.88 9.82
CA ARG A 358 -1.57 -13.01 10.13
C ARG A 358 -2.25 -13.59 8.88
N GLN A 359 -2.47 -12.75 7.89
CA GLN A 359 -3.00 -13.13 6.59
C GLN A 359 -2.16 -14.23 5.90
N PHE A 360 -0.84 -14.24 6.04
CA PHE A 360 0.03 -15.27 5.43
C PHE A 360 -0.33 -16.68 5.88
N VAL A 361 -0.57 -16.87 7.18
CA VAL A 361 -0.93 -18.17 7.74
C VAL A 361 -2.26 -18.66 7.15
N THR A 362 -3.23 -17.76 7.00
CA THR A 362 -4.53 -18.08 6.43
C THR A 362 -4.39 -18.40 4.93
N MET A 363 -3.61 -17.63 4.16
CA MET A 363 -3.36 -17.92 2.74
C MET A 363 -2.74 -19.30 2.53
N VAL A 364 -1.76 -19.68 3.36
CA VAL A 364 -1.12 -21.00 3.28
C VAL A 364 -2.10 -22.12 3.70
N LYS A 365 -2.87 -21.90 4.78
CA LYS A 365 -3.92 -22.83 5.21
C LYS A 365 -4.96 -23.10 4.10
N TRP A 366 -5.23 -22.10 3.26
CA TRP A 366 -6.20 -22.19 2.18
C TRP A 366 -5.58 -22.45 0.78
N GLY A 367 -4.36 -22.97 0.73
CA GLY A 367 -3.82 -23.64 -0.44
C GLY A 367 -2.62 -23.02 -1.13
N MET A 368 -2.18 -21.82 -0.76
CA MET A 368 -0.92 -21.29 -1.27
C MET A 368 0.28 -21.98 -0.61
N THR A 369 1.38 -22.13 -1.34
CA THR A 369 2.67 -22.42 -0.70
C THR A 369 3.20 -21.17 0.03
N PRO A 370 4.07 -21.31 1.04
CA PRO A 370 4.69 -20.15 1.69
C PRO A 370 5.34 -19.17 0.70
N MET A 371 6.06 -19.68 -0.32
CA MET A 371 6.67 -18.85 -1.35
C MET A 371 5.62 -18.07 -2.15
N GLN A 372 4.50 -18.68 -2.54
CA GLN A 372 3.42 -18.01 -3.28
C GLN A 372 2.79 -16.88 -2.45
N ALA A 373 2.56 -17.12 -1.15
CA ALA A 373 2.04 -16.10 -0.25
C ALA A 373 3.03 -14.93 -0.10
N ILE A 374 4.34 -15.20 0.01
CA ILE A 374 5.39 -14.18 0.05
C ILE A 374 5.46 -13.42 -1.27
N GLN A 375 5.37 -14.11 -2.42
CA GLN A 375 5.32 -13.48 -3.73
C GLN A 375 4.10 -12.57 -3.89
N ALA A 376 2.94 -12.97 -3.36
CA ALA A 376 1.73 -12.14 -3.35
C ALA A 376 1.95 -10.80 -2.61
N ALA A 377 2.75 -10.79 -1.54
CA ALA A 377 3.10 -9.60 -0.75
C ALA A 377 4.37 -8.88 -1.23
N THR A 378 4.96 -9.28 -2.33
CA THR A 378 6.21 -8.72 -2.84
C THR A 378 6.16 -8.49 -4.35
N ALA A 379 6.67 -9.41 -5.16
CA ALA A 379 6.78 -9.27 -6.61
C ALA A 379 5.41 -9.04 -7.29
N ASN A 380 4.39 -9.82 -6.92
CA ASN A 380 3.04 -9.69 -7.49
C ASN A 380 2.40 -8.34 -7.12
N ALA A 381 2.49 -7.94 -5.85
CA ALA A 381 1.97 -6.64 -5.41
C ALA A 381 2.68 -5.48 -6.12
N ALA A 382 4.00 -5.57 -6.31
CA ALA A 382 4.75 -4.57 -7.07
C ALA A 382 4.30 -4.49 -8.54
N GLU A 383 3.99 -5.63 -9.18
CA GLU A 383 3.42 -5.68 -10.54
C GLU A 383 2.03 -5.04 -10.57
N ALA A 384 1.16 -5.45 -9.65
CA ALA A 384 -0.20 -4.91 -9.55
C ALA A 384 -0.22 -3.39 -9.26
N LEU A 385 0.77 -2.86 -8.54
CA LEU A 385 0.96 -1.42 -8.32
C LEU A 385 1.59 -0.70 -9.53
N GLY A 386 2.18 -1.42 -10.50
CA GLY A 386 2.99 -0.83 -11.57
C GLY A 386 4.34 -0.29 -11.07
N ARG A 387 4.89 -0.84 -9.99
CA ARG A 387 6.09 -0.34 -9.30
C ARG A 387 7.24 -1.36 -9.24
N THR A 388 7.31 -2.24 -10.21
CA THR A 388 8.36 -3.28 -10.28
C THR A 388 9.79 -2.72 -10.39
N ALA A 389 9.95 -1.48 -10.82
CA ALA A 389 11.25 -0.81 -10.85
C ALA A 389 11.71 -0.32 -9.46
N ASP A 390 10.78 -0.17 -8.51
CA ASP A 390 11.03 0.48 -7.22
C ASP A 390 11.03 -0.48 -6.03
N VAL A 391 10.04 -1.39 -5.95
CA VAL A 391 9.72 -2.20 -4.77
C VAL A 391 9.50 -3.67 -5.13
N GLY A 392 9.29 -4.52 -4.12
CA GLY A 392 8.83 -5.89 -4.24
C GLY A 392 9.91 -6.94 -4.56
N ALA A 393 11.20 -6.59 -4.63
CA ALA A 393 12.30 -7.55 -4.65
C ALA A 393 13.61 -6.92 -4.21
N ILE A 394 14.56 -7.73 -3.76
CA ILE A 394 15.94 -7.32 -3.51
C ILE A 394 16.67 -7.38 -4.85
N ALA A 395 16.70 -6.26 -5.58
CA ALA A 395 17.30 -6.17 -6.90
C ALA A 395 17.89 -4.77 -7.13
N VAL A 396 18.95 -4.70 -7.95
CA VAL A 396 19.63 -3.43 -8.27
C VAL A 396 18.65 -2.41 -8.84
N GLY A 397 18.76 -1.16 -8.36
CA GLY A 397 17.91 -0.03 -8.72
C GLY A 397 16.66 0.15 -7.84
N ARG A 398 16.19 -0.89 -7.16
CA ARG A 398 15.04 -0.82 -6.24
C ARG A 398 15.43 -0.17 -4.91
N TYR A 399 14.44 0.29 -4.15
CA TYR A 399 14.68 0.81 -2.81
C TYR A 399 15.32 -0.25 -1.91
N GLY A 400 16.19 0.19 -1.02
CA GLY A 400 16.79 -0.63 0.05
C GLY A 400 15.77 -0.95 1.14
N ASP A 401 14.66 -1.56 0.74
CA ASP A 401 13.57 -1.99 1.62
C ASP A 401 13.75 -3.48 1.90
N LEU A 402 14.20 -3.80 3.11
CA LEU A 402 14.52 -5.16 3.54
C LEU A 402 13.80 -5.48 4.84
N ILE A 403 13.37 -6.73 4.97
CA ILE A 403 12.97 -7.28 6.26
C ILE A 403 13.78 -8.53 6.57
N GLY A 404 13.89 -8.85 7.86
CA GLY A 404 14.56 -10.04 8.33
C GLY A 404 13.74 -10.80 9.36
N VAL A 405 13.64 -12.11 9.19
CA VAL A 405 13.02 -13.02 10.15
C VAL A 405 14.05 -14.02 10.66
N THR A 406 13.89 -14.46 11.91
CA THR A 406 14.68 -15.58 12.44
C THR A 406 14.07 -16.88 11.94
N GLY A 407 14.91 -17.79 11.42
CA GLY A 407 14.44 -19.07 10.89
C GLY A 407 14.10 -19.06 9.42
N ASP A 408 13.25 -20.01 9.01
CA ASP A 408 12.90 -20.27 7.61
C ASP A 408 11.40 -20.03 7.35
N PRO A 409 11.03 -18.90 6.72
CA PRO A 409 9.63 -18.60 6.43
C PRO A 409 9.02 -19.49 5.34
N LEU A 410 9.84 -20.29 4.63
CA LEU A 410 9.33 -21.31 3.71
C LEU A 410 8.92 -22.60 4.42
N ALA A 411 9.55 -22.90 5.55
CA ALA A 411 9.16 -24.00 6.42
C ALA A 411 7.98 -23.64 7.34
N ASP A 412 7.98 -22.39 7.85
CA ASP A 412 6.91 -21.87 8.70
C ASP A 412 6.66 -20.39 8.37
N VAL A 413 5.62 -20.12 7.61
CA VAL A 413 5.24 -18.76 7.20
C VAL A 413 4.84 -17.87 8.38
N ALA A 414 4.49 -18.44 9.54
CA ALA A 414 4.16 -17.68 10.74
C ALA A 414 5.34 -16.86 11.28
N GLN A 415 6.59 -17.18 10.88
CA GLN A 415 7.77 -16.36 11.17
C GLN A 415 7.60 -14.90 10.71
N LEU A 416 6.82 -14.65 9.65
CA LEU A 416 6.52 -13.30 9.17
C LEU A 416 5.68 -12.47 10.14
N GLN A 417 5.05 -13.07 11.14
CA GLN A 417 4.34 -12.34 12.22
C GLN A 417 5.30 -11.74 13.26
N SER A 418 6.59 -12.09 13.21
CA SER A 418 7.61 -11.69 14.19
C SER A 418 8.87 -11.20 13.47
N VAL A 419 8.71 -10.16 12.62
CA VAL A 419 9.84 -9.58 11.90
C VAL A 419 10.84 -8.98 12.90
N ALA A 420 12.10 -9.45 12.85
CA ALA A 420 13.18 -9.05 13.75
C ALA A 420 13.93 -7.81 13.23
N PHE A 421 13.98 -7.62 11.92
CA PHE A 421 14.69 -6.52 11.28
C PHE A 421 13.80 -5.87 10.20
N VAL A 422 13.78 -4.54 10.18
CA VAL A 422 13.09 -3.75 9.14
C VAL A 422 14.01 -2.60 8.71
N MET A 423 14.24 -2.50 7.43
CA MET A 423 14.95 -1.41 6.78
C MET A 423 14.06 -0.83 5.67
N LYS A 424 14.00 0.50 5.59
CA LYS A 424 13.27 1.22 4.54
C LYS A 424 14.18 2.26 3.90
N GLY A 425 14.43 2.13 2.61
CA GLY A 425 15.31 3.05 1.87
C GLY A 425 16.73 3.12 2.47
N GLY A 426 17.28 2.00 2.96
CA GLY A 426 18.62 1.97 3.58
C GLY A 426 18.65 2.38 5.06
N GLU A 427 17.56 2.92 5.60
CA GLU A 427 17.44 3.30 7.02
C GLU A 427 16.87 2.18 7.86
N ILE A 428 17.52 1.89 8.99
CA ILE A 428 17.04 0.88 9.94
C ILE A 428 15.87 1.45 10.72
N VAL A 429 14.70 0.82 10.59
CA VAL A 429 13.48 1.16 11.32
C VAL A 429 13.37 0.33 12.60
N LYS A 430 13.73 -0.95 12.51
CA LYS A 430 13.66 -1.91 13.61
C LYS A 430 14.85 -2.86 13.52
N ALA A 431 15.51 -3.04 14.65
CA ALA A 431 16.46 -4.11 14.85
C ALA A 431 16.20 -4.67 16.24
N SER A 432 15.81 -5.94 16.34
CA SER A 432 15.77 -6.62 17.65
C SER A 432 17.21 -6.73 18.16
N ALA A 433 17.46 -6.36 19.40
CA ALA A 433 18.73 -6.64 20.04
C ALA A 433 18.90 -8.16 20.10
N ASN A 434 20.04 -8.67 19.61
CA ASN A 434 20.46 -10.06 19.78
C ASN A 434 20.70 -10.36 21.27
#